data_6b4f1f9018ca875a357726dd5053c7e0
#
_entry.id   6b4f1f9018ca875a357726dd5053c7e0
#
_cell.length_a   1.000
_cell.length_b   1.000
_cell.length_c   1.000
_cell.angle_alpha   90.00
_cell.angle_beta   90.00
_cell.angle_gamma   90.00
#
_symmetry.space_group_name_H-M   'P 1'
#
loop_
_entity.id
_entity.type
_entity.pdbx_description
1 polymer ?
#
loop_
_entity_poly.entity_id
_entity_poly.type
_entity_poly.pdbx_seq_one_letter_code
_entity_poly.pdbx_strand_id
1 'polypeptide(L)'
;MSELVGVFPPSLNHDPVRRALDCLQEGFQIIGYDWHYVYVNPAAARHGRRPAEELIGHSLFEEYPGIDQTPMFERLRHSMEARVPQVFDTEFTFPDGSTRWFELRVQPAPEGICIYSSDIDQRKRRQLSSRRDRAPILVRMWRTMLGRRQTRSSDR
;
A
#
# COMPACT_ATOMS: atom_id res chain seq x y z
N MET A 1 13.38 -5.05 -35.42
CA MET A 1 11.97 -5.10 -35.01
C MET A 1 11.79 -6.41 -34.24
N SER A 2 11.92 -6.37 -32.96
CA SER A 2 11.81 -7.57 -32.14
C SER A 2 11.02 -7.21 -30.91
N GLU A 3 9.84 -7.80 -30.84
CA GLU A 3 8.94 -7.80 -29.71
C GLU A 3 9.68 -8.37 -28.48
N LEU A 4 9.95 -7.53 -27.49
CA LEU A 4 10.20 -7.96 -26.14
C LEU A 4 8.91 -7.77 -25.35
N VAL A 5 7.90 -8.55 -25.73
CA VAL A 5 6.80 -8.87 -24.81
C VAL A 5 7.43 -9.74 -23.73
N GLY A 6 7.61 -9.18 -22.53
CA GLY A 6 8.02 -9.91 -21.35
C GLY A 6 6.94 -10.89 -20.91
N VAL A 7 6.67 -11.88 -21.75
CA VAL A 7 5.86 -13.03 -21.39
C VAL A 7 6.79 -13.99 -20.65
N PHE A 8 6.60 -14.12 -19.33
CA PHE A 8 7.16 -15.25 -18.61
C PHE A 8 6.78 -16.53 -19.37
N PRO A 9 7.74 -17.45 -19.58
CA PRO A 9 7.44 -18.68 -20.32
C PRO A 9 6.29 -19.44 -19.61
N PRO A 10 5.42 -20.11 -20.37
CA PRO A 10 4.25 -20.84 -19.85
C PRO A 10 4.58 -21.94 -18.82
N SER A 11 5.83 -22.30 -18.68
CA SER A 11 6.34 -23.22 -17.66
C SER A 11 6.18 -22.72 -16.21
N LEU A 12 6.02 -21.39 -15.99
CA LEU A 12 5.86 -20.82 -14.64
C LEU A 12 4.50 -21.10 -13.99
N ASN A 13 3.48 -21.48 -14.75
CA ASN A 13 2.19 -21.86 -14.15
C ASN A 13 2.25 -23.15 -13.33
N HIS A 14 3.31 -23.95 -13.48
CA HIS A 14 3.55 -25.17 -12.71
C HIS A 14 4.71 -25.02 -11.72
N ASP A 15 5.29 -23.82 -11.60
CA ASP A 15 6.40 -23.56 -10.69
C ASP A 15 5.91 -23.64 -9.22
N PRO A 16 6.46 -24.57 -8.42
CA PRO A 16 6.11 -24.70 -7.01
C PRO A 16 6.42 -23.43 -6.21
N VAL A 17 7.40 -22.64 -6.61
CA VAL A 17 7.74 -21.35 -5.96
C VAL A 17 6.59 -20.34 -6.18
N ARG A 18 6.12 -20.21 -7.41
CA ARG A 18 4.98 -19.33 -7.72
C ARG A 18 3.74 -19.72 -6.91
N ARG A 19 3.41 -21.02 -6.88
CA ARG A 19 2.28 -21.50 -6.08
C ARG A 19 2.42 -21.20 -4.60
N ALA A 20 3.64 -21.31 -4.06
CA ALA A 20 3.91 -20.94 -2.68
C ALA A 20 3.68 -19.44 -2.44
N LEU A 21 4.16 -18.58 -3.34
CA LEU A 21 3.93 -17.13 -3.27
C LEU A 21 2.44 -16.77 -3.40
N ASP A 22 1.69 -17.49 -4.23
CA ASP A 22 0.24 -17.30 -4.39
C ASP A 22 -0.58 -17.70 -3.15
N CYS A 23 -0.03 -18.57 -2.30
CA CYS A 23 -0.66 -18.98 -1.04
C CYS A 23 -0.36 -18.06 0.15
N LEU A 24 0.54 -17.07 0.01
CA LEU A 24 0.84 -16.14 1.09
C LEU A 24 -0.40 -15.31 1.48
N GLN A 25 -0.59 -15.11 2.78
CA GLN A 25 -1.62 -14.21 3.30
C GLN A 25 -1.19 -12.75 3.21
N GLU A 26 0.10 -12.48 3.24
CA GLU A 26 0.68 -11.17 2.97
C GLU A 26 0.69 -10.90 1.46
N GLY A 27 0.42 -9.64 1.08
CA GLY A 27 0.62 -9.22 -0.30
C GLY A 27 2.10 -9.29 -0.66
N PHE A 28 2.39 -9.87 -1.82
CA PHE A 28 3.75 -9.94 -2.35
C PHE A 28 3.75 -9.50 -3.81
N GLN A 29 4.65 -8.59 -4.14
CA GLN A 29 4.81 -8.10 -5.52
C GLN A 29 6.28 -7.80 -5.81
N ILE A 30 6.64 -7.91 -7.08
CA ILE A 30 7.96 -7.58 -7.62
C ILE A 30 7.78 -6.42 -8.59
N ILE A 31 8.53 -5.35 -8.37
CA ILE A 31 8.59 -4.18 -9.25
C ILE A 31 9.99 -4.15 -9.90
N GLY A 32 10.03 -4.08 -11.22
CA GLY A 32 11.26 -4.00 -11.99
C GLY A 32 11.95 -2.63 -11.87
N TYR A 33 13.19 -2.54 -12.35
CA TYR A 33 13.96 -1.28 -12.37
C TYR A 33 13.30 -0.16 -13.19
N ASP A 34 12.46 -0.53 -14.13
CA ASP A 34 11.65 0.37 -14.97
C ASP A 34 10.28 0.70 -14.34
N TRP A 35 10.07 0.31 -13.08
CA TRP A 35 8.82 0.51 -12.33
C TRP A 35 7.62 -0.24 -12.88
N HIS A 36 7.81 -1.28 -13.69
CA HIS A 36 6.72 -2.16 -14.12
C HIS A 36 6.50 -3.30 -13.13
N TYR A 37 5.25 -3.74 -13.02
CA TYR A 37 4.89 -4.90 -12.24
C TYR A 37 5.36 -6.17 -12.93
N VAL A 38 6.28 -6.88 -12.30
CA VAL A 38 6.81 -8.17 -12.76
C VAL A 38 5.97 -9.32 -12.23
N TYR A 39 5.55 -9.22 -10.97
CA TYR A 39 4.72 -10.21 -10.31
C TYR A 39 3.85 -9.58 -9.23
N VAL A 40 2.63 -10.10 -9.08
CA VAL A 40 1.65 -9.71 -8.04
C VAL A 40 0.94 -10.97 -7.58
N ASN A 41 0.99 -11.30 -6.29
CA ASN A 41 0.25 -12.44 -5.76
C ASN A 41 -1.23 -12.08 -5.47
N PRO A 42 -2.10 -13.08 -5.26
CA PRO A 42 -3.52 -12.83 -5.00
C PRO A 42 -3.79 -11.95 -3.77
N ALA A 43 -2.95 -12.02 -2.73
CA ALA A 43 -3.11 -11.17 -1.55
C ALA A 43 -2.80 -9.69 -1.88
N ALA A 44 -1.73 -9.39 -2.62
CA ALA A 44 -1.42 -8.04 -3.06
C ALA A 44 -2.53 -7.47 -3.97
N ALA A 45 -3.06 -8.28 -4.87
CA ALA A 45 -4.19 -7.91 -5.73
C ALA A 45 -5.43 -7.51 -4.88
N ARG A 46 -5.75 -8.29 -3.84
CA ARG A 46 -6.83 -7.94 -2.89
C ARG A 46 -6.53 -6.66 -2.11
N HIS A 47 -5.29 -6.46 -1.65
CA HIS A 47 -4.89 -5.24 -0.93
C HIS A 47 -5.04 -4.00 -1.80
N GLY A 48 -4.62 -4.06 -3.05
CA GLY A 48 -4.75 -2.97 -4.03
C GLY A 48 -6.15 -2.85 -4.66
N ARG A 49 -7.03 -3.83 -4.44
CA ARG A 49 -8.36 -3.93 -5.09
C ARG A 49 -8.27 -3.90 -6.62
N ARG A 50 -7.22 -4.49 -7.16
CA ARG A 50 -6.95 -4.58 -8.60
C ARG A 50 -6.56 -6.00 -8.96
N PRO A 51 -7.12 -6.59 -10.04
CA PRO A 51 -6.69 -7.90 -10.53
C PRO A 51 -5.19 -7.88 -10.89
N ALA A 52 -4.48 -8.97 -10.59
CA ALA A 52 -3.05 -9.07 -10.89
C ALA A 52 -2.77 -8.94 -12.40
N GLU A 53 -3.68 -9.46 -13.23
CA GLU A 53 -3.58 -9.44 -14.69
C GLU A 53 -3.64 -8.02 -15.27
N GLU A 54 -4.28 -7.09 -14.56
CA GLU A 54 -4.33 -5.68 -14.96
C GLU A 54 -3.07 -4.92 -14.55
N LEU A 55 -2.32 -5.43 -13.57
CA LEU A 55 -1.11 -4.78 -13.07
C LEU A 55 0.15 -5.29 -13.75
N ILE A 56 0.27 -6.62 -13.93
CA ILE A 56 1.49 -7.24 -14.47
C ILE A 56 1.80 -6.71 -15.86
N GLY A 57 3.02 -6.23 -16.05
CA GLY A 57 3.50 -5.62 -17.30
C GLY A 57 3.16 -4.14 -17.46
N HIS A 58 2.36 -3.56 -16.56
CA HIS A 58 2.05 -2.14 -16.55
C HIS A 58 2.96 -1.37 -15.58
N SER A 59 3.12 -0.09 -15.84
CA SER A 59 3.94 0.78 -15.00
C SER A 59 3.18 1.19 -13.73
N LEU A 60 3.91 1.24 -12.62
CA LEU A 60 3.39 1.79 -11.35
C LEU A 60 2.81 3.20 -11.51
N PHE A 61 3.39 4.02 -12.39
CA PHE A 61 2.94 5.39 -12.64
C PHE A 61 1.65 5.47 -13.47
N GLU A 62 1.45 4.52 -14.38
CA GLU A 62 0.21 4.41 -15.16
C GLU A 62 -0.95 3.96 -14.28
N GLU A 63 -0.69 2.99 -13.40
CA GLU A 63 -1.71 2.40 -12.53
C GLU A 63 -2.07 3.29 -11.34
N TYR A 64 -1.11 4.09 -10.85
CA TYR A 64 -1.29 5.01 -9.72
C TYR A 64 -0.73 6.40 -10.07
N PRO A 65 -1.43 7.19 -10.91
CA PRO A 65 -0.99 8.54 -11.27
C PRO A 65 -0.76 9.41 -10.03
N GLY A 66 0.41 10.05 -9.95
CA GLY A 66 0.80 10.90 -8.82
C GLY A 66 1.45 10.16 -7.66
N ILE A 67 1.65 8.85 -7.76
CA ILE A 67 2.35 8.07 -6.72
C ILE A 67 3.77 8.59 -6.48
N ASP A 68 4.43 9.09 -7.51
CA ASP A 68 5.76 9.69 -7.47
C ASP A 68 5.88 10.91 -6.55
N GLN A 69 4.75 11.54 -6.20
CA GLN A 69 4.68 12.66 -5.27
C GLN A 69 4.43 12.21 -3.81
N THR A 70 4.36 10.92 -3.56
CA THR A 70 4.03 10.40 -2.23
C THR A 70 5.26 10.05 -1.39
N PRO A 71 5.20 10.20 -0.05
CA PRO A 71 6.25 9.72 0.85
C PRO A 71 6.49 8.20 0.73
N MET A 72 5.47 7.44 0.34
CA MET A 72 5.59 6.01 0.07
C MET A 72 6.56 5.77 -1.08
N PHE A 73 6.38 6.45 -2.20
CA PHE A 73 7.25 6.29 -3.37
C PHE A 73 8.71 6.66 -3.08
N GLU A 74 8.95 7.69 -2.27
CA GLU A 74 10.30 8.05 -1.83
C GLU A 74 11.01 6.87 -1.14
N ARG A 75 10.28 6.09 -0.33
CA ARG A 75 10.83 4.89 0.31
C ARG A 75 11.11 3.77 -0.68
N LEU A 76 10.19 3.56 -1.65
CA LEU A 76 10.39 2.57 -2.72
C LEU A 76 11.61 2.94 -3.56
N ARG A 77 11.72 4.18 -3.98
CA ARG A 77 12.83 4.71 -4.76
C ARG A 77 14.15 4.57 -4.01
N HIS A 78 14.18 4.92 -2.72
CA HIS A 78 15.37 4.76 -1.90
C HIS A 78 15.84 3.30 -1.84
N SER A 79 14.91 2.33 -1.66
CA SER A 79 15.26 0.91 -1.69
C SER A 79 15.77 0.48 -3.05
N MET A 80 15.17 0.96 -4.14
CA MET A 80 15.57 0.65 -5.52
C MET A 80 17.00 1.16 -5.83
N GLU A 81 17.28 2.42 -5.50
CA GLU A 81 18.54 3.08 -5.85
C GLU A 81 19.68 2.73 -4.90
N ALA A 82 19.45 2.82 -3.58
CA ALA A 82 20.48 2.58 -2.57
C ALA A 82 20.67 1.09 -2.23
N ARG A 83 19.79 0.22 -2.74
CA ARG A 83 19.83 -1.24 -2.51
C ARG A 83 19.77 -1.59 -1.03
N VAL A 84 18.94 -0.88 -0.25
CA VAL A 84 18.74 -1.07 1.18
C VAL A 84 17.29 -1.43 1.49
N PRO A 85 17.04 -2.33 2.46
CA PRO A 85 15.68 -2.64 2.90
C PRO A 85 14.99 -1.43 3.52
N GLN A 86 13.66 -1.35 3.37
CA GLN A 86 12.81 -0.36 4.02
C GLN A 86 11.64 -1.06 4.71
N VAL A 87 11.25 -0.56 5.89
CA VAL A 87 10.02 -0.97 6.58
C VAL A 87 9.31 0.28 7.05
N PHE A 88 8.04 0.41 6.71
CA PHE A 88 7.26 1.58 7.11
C PHE A 88 5.75 1.30 7.01
N ASP A 89 4.99 2.04 7.80
CA ASP A 89 3.53 2.06 7.71
C ASP A 89 3.09 3.17 6.76
N THR A 90 2.10 2.89 5.93
CA THR A 90 1.52 3.86 5.01
C THR A 90 0.00 3.79 5.02
N GLU A 91 -0.65 4.94 4.90
CA GLU A 91 -2.08 5.00 4.62
C GLU A 91 -2.27 5.08 3.11
N PHE A 92 -3.01 4.12 2.56
CA PHE A 92 -3.33 4.08 1.14
C PHE A 92 -4.77 4.56 0.93
N THR A 93 -4.94 5.51 0.02
CA THR A 93 -6.24 6.02 -0.38
C THR A 93 -6.65 5.39 -1.70
N PHE A 94 -7.81 4.72 -1.69
CA PHE A 94 -8.38 4.11 -2.90
C PHE A 94 -9.13 5.15 -3.74
N PRO A 95 -9.40 4.85 -5.03
CA PRO A 95 -10.14 5.76 -5.91
C PRO A 95 -11.54 6.14 -5.43
N ASP A 96 -12.17 5.29 -4.60
CA ASP A 96 -13.47 5.57 -3.95
C ASP A 96 -13.36 6.50 -2.72
N GLY A 97 -12.17 6.98 -2.40
CA GLY A 97 -11.87 7.84 -1.26
C GLY A 97 -11.73 7.10 0.08
N SER A 98 -11.95 5.79 0.12
CA SER A 98 -11.69 4.99 1.32
C SER A 98 -10.20 4.84 1.57
N THR A 99 -9.80 4.66 2.83
CA THR A 99 -8.39 4.49 3.21
C THR A 99 -8.17 3.22 4.00
N ARG A 100 -6.96 2.66 3.89
CA ARG A 100 -6.47 1.55 4.70
C ARG A 100 -5.01 1.72 5.04
N TRP A 101 -4.65 1.23 6.20
CA TRP A 101 -3.26 1.20 6.65
C TRP A 101 -2.59 -0.12 6.30
N PHE A 102 -1.42 -0.01 5.68
CA PHE A 102 -0.54 -1.14 5.38
C PHE A 102 0.84 -0.93 6.01
N GLU A 103 1.43 -2.02 6.51
CA GLU A 103 2.87 -2.10 6.73
C GLU A 103 3.50 -2.62 5.46
N LEU A 104 4.44 -1.87 4.91
CA LEU A 104 5.23 -2.26 3.76
C LEU A 104 6.65 -2.64 4.19
N ARG A 105 7.10 -3.80 3.74
CA ARG A 105 8.48 -4.24 3.83
C ARG A 105 9.01 -4.33 2.41
N VAL A 106 9.99 -3.52 2.10
CA VAL A 106 10.60 -3.42 0.77
C VAL A 106 12.01 -3.97 0.84
N GLN A 107 12.36 -4.85 -0.08
CA GLN A 107 13.68 -5.45 -0.16
C GLN A 107 14.21 -5.37 -1.58
N PRO A 108 15.50 -5.05 -1.76
CA PRO A 108 16.16 -5.17 -3.06
C PRO A 108 16.09 -6.61 -3.58
N ALA A 109 15.79 -6.76 -4.85
CA ALA A 109 15.81 -8.02 -5.59
C ALA A 109 16.64 -7.88 -6.86
N PRO A 110 17.12 -8.97 -7.48
CA PRO A 110 17.89 -8.90 -8.72
C PRO A 110 17.17 -8.13 -9.83
N GLU A 111 15.84 -8.29 -9.94
CA GLU A 111 15.01 -7.66 -10.97
C GLU A 111 14.60 -6.21 -10.63
N GLY A 112 14.79 -5.78 -9.37
CA GLY A 112 14.35 -4.47 -8.88
C GLY A 112 14.15 -4.50 -7.38
N ILE A 113 12.87 -4.46 -6.92
CA ILE A 113 12.47 -4.56 -5.50
C ILE A 113 11.32 -5.55 -5.32
N CYS A 114 11.35 -6.25 -4.18
CA CYS A 114 10.19 -6.99 -3.67
C CYS A 114 9.47 -6.16 -2.61
N ILE A 115 8.15 -6.13 -2.64
CA ILE A 115 7.32 -5.44 -1.67
C ILE A 115 6.38 -6.45 -1.02
N TYR A 116 6.46 -6.54 0.31
CA TYR A 116 5.49 -7.25 1.13
C TYR A 116 4.53 -6.24 1.74
N SER A 117 3.23 -6.53 1.70
CA SER A 117 2.22 -5.68 2.31
C SER A 117 1.37 -6.46 3.29
N SER A 118 1.25 -5.95 4.51
CA SER A 118 0.37 -6.50 5.55
C SER A 118 -0.70 -5.48 5.88
N ASP A 119 -1.97 -5.88 5.86
CA ASP A 119 -3.08 -5.03 6.29
C ASP A 119 -3.02 -4.85 7.81
N ILE A 120 -2.78 -3.62 8.25
CA ILE A 120 -2.67 -3.25 9.66
C ILE A 120 -3.78 -2.28 10.10
N ASP A 121 -4.83 -2.15 9.30
CA ASP A 121 -5.88 -1.16 9.53
C ASP A 121 -6.53 -1.31 10.91
N GLN A 122 -6.89 -2.53 11.32
CA GLN A 122 -7.45 -2.78 12.64
C GLN A 122 -6.47 -2.39 13.77
N ARG A 123 -5.20 -2.74 13.61
CA ARG A 123 -4.15 -2.38 14.60
C ARG A 123 -4.03 -0.87 14.73
N LYS A 124 -3.97 -0.15 13.61
CA LYS A 124 -3.88 1.31 13.59
C LYS A 124 -5.10 2.00 14.18
N ARG A 125 -6.31 1.55 13.82
CA ARG A 125 -7.56 2.12 14.37
C ARG A 125 -7.64 1.95 15.88
N ARG A 126 -7.26 0.79 16.43
CA ARG A 126 -7.19 0.56 17.88
C ARG A 126 -6.17 1.46 18.56
N GLN A 127 -4.99 1.66 17.98
CA GLN A 127 -3.96 2.56 18.53
C GLN A 127 -4.42 4.01 18.54
N LEU A 128 -5.09 4.47 17.49
CA LEU A 128 -5.60 5.83 17.39
C LEU A 128 -6.77 6.06 18.37
N SER A 129 -7.66 5.09 18.57
CA SER A 129 -8.74 5.19 19.56
C SER A 129 -8.19 5.25 20.98
N SER A 130 -7.25 4.37 21.35
CA SER A 130 -6.65 4.39 22.69
C SER A 130 -5.83 5.66 22.98
N ARG A 131 -5.23 6.29 21.97
CA ARG A 131 -4.58 7.61 22.13
C ARG A 131 -5.61 8.72 22.35
N ARG A 132 -6.78 8.66 21.71
CA ARG A 132 -7.89 9.58 21.95
C ARG A 132 -8.43 9.49 23.37
N ASP A 133 -8.55 8.27 23.90
CA ASP A 133 -9.05 8.02 25.26
C ASP A 133 -8.03 8.42 26.36
N ARG A 134 -6.74 8.43 26.03
CA ARG A 134 -5.65 8.89 26.90
C ARG A 134 -5.40 10.39 26.83
N ALA A 135 -6.09 11.14 25.96
CA ALA A 135 -5.97 12.59 25.94
C ALA A 135 -6.42 13.17 27.30
N PRO A 136 -5.71 14.17 27.86
CA PRO A 136 -6.05 14.78 29.14
C PRO A 136 -7.53 15.20 29.16
N ILE A 137 -8.22 14.99 30.29
CA ILE A 137 -9.63 15.31 30.50
C ILE A 137 -9.98 16.73 30.05
N LEU A 138 -9.06 17.69 30.25
CA LEU A 138 -9.19 19.07 29.80
C LEU A 138 -9.40 19.22 28.28
N VAL A 139 -8.67 18.45 27.46
CA VAL A 139 -8.81 18.48 25.98
C VAL A 139 -10.16 17.88 25.56
N ARG A 140 -10.64 16.86 26.25
CA ARG A 140 -11.97 16.26 26.01
C ARG A 140 -13.09 17.23 26.36
N MET A 141 -12.99 17.98 27.48
CA MET A 141 -13.97 18.98 27.89
C MET A 141 -14.06 20.16 26.90
N TRP A 142 -12.94 20.64 26.39
CA TRP A 142 -12.91 21.72 25.41
C TRP A 142 -13.63 21.34 24.09
N ARG A 143 -13.45 20.12 23.59
CA ARG A 143 -14.18 19.65 22.41
C ARG A 143 -15.69 19.59 22.61
N THR A 144 -16.14 19.16 23.79
CA THR A 144 -17.57 19.07 24.13
C THR A 144 -18.18 20.47 24.28
N MET A 145 -17.45 21.45 24.83
CA MET A 145 -17.92 22.83 24.95
C MET A 145 -18.00 23.57 23.63
N LEU A 146 -17.02 23.37 22.71
CA LEU A 146 -17.05 24.02 21.40
C LEU A 146 -18.16 23.45 20.50
N GLY A 147 -18.49 22.14 20.60
CA GLY A 147 -19.57 21.53 19.86
C GLY A 147 -20.97 22.01 20.29
N ARG A 148 -21.15 22.53 21.53
CA ARG A 148 -22.44 23.06 22.03
C ARG A 148 -22.70 24.51 21.67
N ARG A 149 -21.73 25.27 21.20
CA ARG A 149 -21.92 26.70 20.84
C ARG A 149 -22.47 26.94 19.42
N GLN A 150 -22.49 25.92 18.55
CA GLN A 150 -22.99 26.08 17.18
C GLN A 150 -24.50 25.79 16.99
N THR A 151 -25.23 25.37 18.03
CA THR A 151 -26.67 25.07 17.92
C THR A 151 -27.60 26.13 18.51
N ARG A 152 -27.10 27.34 18.82
CA ARG A 152 -27.92 28.44 19.37
C ARG A 152 -27.79 29.74 18.57
N SER A 153 -28.05 29.69 17.26
CA SER A 153 -28.28 30.90 16.48
C SER A 153 -29.05 30.56 15.21
N SER A 154 -30.32 30.22 15.40
CA SER A 154 -31.34 30.28 14.33
C SER A 154 -32.69 30.18 14.99
N ASP A 155 -33.11 31.25 15.66
CA ASP A 155 -34.48 31.59 15.88
C ASP A 155 -34.55 33.04 16.37
N ARG A 156 -34.75 33.94 15.39
CA ARG A 156 -35.55 35.17 15.46
C ARG A 156 -35.57 35.85 14.11
#